data_eaf75c4aed3d05dfbe74a927c89e39f3
#
_entry.id   eaf75c4aed3d05dfbe74a927c89e39f3
#
_cell.length_a   1.000
_cell.length_b   1.000
_cell.length_c   1.000
_cell.angle_alpha   90.00
_cell.angle_beta   90.00
_cell.angle_gamma   90.00
#
_symmetry.space_group_name_H-M   'P 1'
#
loop_
_entity.id
_entity.type
_entity.pdbx_description
1 polymer ?
#
loop_
_entity_poly.entity_id
_entity_poly.type
_entity_poly.pdbx_seq_one_letter_code
_entity_poly.pdbx_strand_id
1 'polypeptide(L)'
;KVFPNLAWAGYLKDWDGPEEGERPAAYIVILCDKNLNKMYDDGIAALTMMLGATERGLGGCIFGSVQREEDAKALNIDTELYKIDLVLALGKPKEIVKIVDVPESGCIDYYRDKEGIHYVPKRALKDILILDNPTKA
;
A
#
# COMPACT_ATOMS: atom_id res chain seq x y z
N LYS A 1 -16.72 4.18 6.57
CA LYS A 1 -17.24 3.95 5.22
C LYS A 1 -16.25 3.17 4.36
N VAL A 2 -14.98 3.61 4.26
CA VAL A 2 -13.95 3.02 3.39
C VAL A 2 -13.38 1.70 3.94
N PHE A 3 -13.14 1.60 5.23
CA PHE A 3 -12.48 0.47 5.89
C PHE A 3 -12.97 -0.93 5.44
N PRO A 4 -14.28 -1.22 5.39
CA PRO A 4 -14.76 -2.57 5.06
C PRO A 4 -14.53 -2.97 3.60
N ASN A 5 -14.18 -2.03 2.74
CA ASN A 5 -14.03 -2.22 1.30
C ASN A 5 -12.55 -2.38 0.86
N LEU A 6 -11.63 -2.45 1.83
CA LEU A 6 -10.20 -2.62 1.58
C LEU A 6 -9.79 -4.08 1.80
N ALA A 7 -8.96 -4.62 0.91
CA ALA A 7 -8.35 -5.93 1.09
C ALA A 7 -7.09 -5.80 1.95
N TRP A 8 -7.19 -6.24 3.21
CA TRP A 8 -6.10 -6.20 4.17
C TRP A 8 -5.13 -7.37 3.98
N ALA A 9 -3.83 -7.05 3.98
CA ALA A 9 -2.68 -7.95 4.14
C ALA A 9 -2.87 -9.39 3.59
N GLY A 10 -3.03 -9.55 2.28
CA GLY A 10 -3.39 -10.80 1.62
C GLY A 10 -2.50 -12.03 1.88
N TYR A 11 -1.27 -11.84 2.38
CA TYR A 11 -0.39 -12.95 2.77
C TYR A 11 -0.55 -13.36 4.24
N LEU A 12 -1.22 -12.58 5.08
CA LEU A 12 -1.54 -12.94 6.47
C LEU A 12 -2.90 -13.65 6.51
N LYS A 13 -2.93 -14.94 6.21
CA LYS A 13 -4.17 -15.72 5.97
C LYS A 13 -5.09 -15.80 7.19
N ASP A 14 -4.54 -15.70 8.39
CA ASP A 14 -5.27 -15.82 9.65
C ASP A 14 -5.52 -14.45 10.30
N TRP A 15 -5.54 -13.38 9.51
CA TRP A 15 -5.73 -12.02 10.00
C TRP A 15 -6.72 -11.23 9.13
N ASP A 16 -7.85 -10.91 9.72
CA ASP A 16 -8.97 -10.23 9.03
C ASP A 16 -8.81 -8.70 8.92
N GLY A 17 -7.66 -8.18 9.30
CA GLY A 17 -7.39 -6.74 9.35
C GLY A 17 -7.38 -6.20 10.78
N PRO A 18 -7.17 -4.87 10.94
CA PRO A 18 -7.10 -4.23 12.25
C PRO A 18 -8.44 -4.24 12.97
N GLU A 19 -8.41 -4.56 14.26
CA GLU A 19 -9.57 -4.51 15.15
C GLU A 19 -10.05 -3.07 15.41
N GLU A 20 -11.23 -2.93 16.01
CA GLU A 20 -11.70 -1.63 16.45
C GLU A 20 -10.72 -1.02 17.47
N GLY A 21 -10.30 0.24 17.24
CA GLY A 21 -9.24 0.90 18.02
C GLY A 21 -7.83 0.74 17.45
N GLU A 22 -7.62 -0.15 16.49
CA GLU A 22 -6.38 -0.30 15.72
C GLU A 22 -6.49 0.20 14.28
N ARG A 23 -7.72 0.54 13.88
CA ARG A 23 -8.02 0.99 12.52
C ARG A 23 -7.32 2.31 12.21
N PRO A 24 -6.93 2.53 10.94
CA PRO A 24 -6.40 3.80 10.48
C PRO A 24 -7.30 4.98 10.87
N ALA A 25 -6.69 6.08 11.27
CA ALA A 25 -7.41 7.27 11.69
C ALA A 25 -8.01 8.07 10.52
N ALA A 26 -7.39 7.96 9.33
CA ALA A 26 -7.82 8.66 8.13
C ALA A 26 -7.59 7.84 6.87
N TYR A 27 -8.38 8.16 5.84
CA TYR A 27 -8.24 7.60 4.50
C TYR A 27 -8.18 8.73 3.48
N ILE A 28 -7.25 8.63 2.53
CA ILE A 28 -7.20 9.50 1.35
C ILE A 28 -7.56 8.63 0.16
N VAL A 29 -8.62 9.01 -0.56
CA VAL A 29 -9.06 8.32 -1.77
C VAL A 29 -8.56 9.13 -2.96
N ILE A 30 -7.70 8.53 -3.77
CA ILE A 30 -7.17 9.16 -4.98
C ILE A 30 -8.14 8.89 -6.12
N LEU A 31 -8.66 9.95 -6.69
CA LEU A 31 -9.56 9.92 -7.82
C LEU A 31 -8.82 10.32 -9.09
N CYS A 32 -9.03 9.56 -10.16
CA CYS A 32 -8.62 9.93 -11.49
C CYS A 32 -9.80 10.36 -12.33
N ASP A 33 -9.65 11.49 -13.02
CA ASP A 33 -10.60 11.89 -14.06
C ASP A 33 -10.50 10.92 -15.24
N LYS A 34 -11.62 10.33 -15.62
CA LYS A 34 -11.70 9.33 -16.71
C LYS A 34 -11.30 9.87 -18.07
N ASN A 35 -11.38 11.18 -18.26
CA ASN A 35 -11.06 11.84 -19.51
C ASN A 35 -9.57 12.21 -19.64
N LEU A 36 -8.80 12.04 -18.56
CA LEU A 36 -7.37 12.36 -18.54
C LEU A 36 -6.53 11.10 -18.59
N ASN A 37 -5.49 11.12 -19.42
CA ASN A 37 -4.48 10.09 -19.41
C ASN A 37 -3.42 10.41 -18.34
N LYS A 38 -3.50 9.74 -17.19
CA LYS A 38 -2.58 9.93 -16.05
C LYS A 38 -1.88 8.61 -15.73
N MET A 39 -0.81 8.34 -16.43
CA MET A 39 -0.16 7.04 -16.35
C MET A 39 0.57 6.78 -15.02
N TYR A 40 1.07 7.84 -14.34
CA TYR A 40 1.94 7.70 -13.16
C TYR A 40 1.61 8.65 -12.00
N ASP A 41 0.79 9.67 -12.23
CA ASP A 41 0.55 10.76 -11.28
C ASP A 41 0.00 10.27 -9.94
N ASP A 42 -0.88 9.27 -9.97
CA ASP A 42 -1.50 8.66 -8.80
C ASP A 42 -0.47 7.95 -7.89
N GLY A 43 0.45 7.18 -8.49
CA GLY A 43 1.54 6.54 -7.77
C GLY A 43 2.52 7.53 -7.16
N ILE A 44 2.89 8.59 -7.91
CA ILE A 44 3.77 9.66 -7.42
C ILE A 44 3.10 10.42 -6.28
N ALA A 45 1.82 10.76 -6.44
CA ALA A 45 1.04 11.43 -5.40
C ALA A 45 0.92 10.56 -4.14
N ALA A 46 0.59 9.28 -4.30
CA ALA A 46 0.50 8.33 -3.19
C ALA A 46 1.80 8.24 -2.40
N LEU A 47 2.93 8.02 -3.09
CA LEU A 47 4.25 7.94 -2.45
C LEU A 47 4.62 9.25 -1.74
N THR A 48 4.39 10.39 -2.38
CA THR A 48 4.69 11.71 -1.79
C THR A 48 3.90 11.95 -0.51
N MET A 49 2.60 11.61 -0.50
CA MET A 49 1.77 11.72 0.69
C MET A 49 2.23 10.77 1.80
N MET A 50 2.63 9.55 1.45
CA MET A 50 3.16 8.58 2.43
C MET A 50 4.47 9.05 3.06
N LEU A 51 5.39 9.61 2.27
CA LEU A 51 6.64 10.19 2.79
C LEU A 51 6.37 11.37 3.73
N GLY A 52 5.45 12.28 3.33
CA GLY A 52 5.05 13.40 4.17
C GLY A 52 4.32 12.98 5.46
N ALA A 53 3.59 11.87 5.44
CA ALA A 53 3.00 11.28 6.65
C ALA A 53 4.08 10.71 7.56
N THR A 54 5.05 9.98 7.00
CA THR A 54 6.17 9.39 7.76
C THR A 54 7.03 10.47 8.44
N GLU A 55 7.31 11.58 7.76
CA GLU A 55 8.02 12.73 8.34
C GLU A 55 7.32 13.28 9.59
N ARG A 56 6.00 13.13 9.66
CA ARG A 56 5.16 13.57 10.81
C ARG A 56 4.93 12.48 11.85
N GLY A 57 5.66 11.37 11.78
CA GLY A 57 5.53 10.24 12.70
C GLY A 57 4.25 9.42 12.50
N LEU A 58 3.61 9.53 11.33
CA LEU A 58 2.50 8.70 10.94
C LEU A 58 2.99 7.53 10.09
N GLY A 59 2.20 6.48 10.03
CA GLY A 59 2.38 5.36 9.12
C GLY A 59 1.14 5.16 8.26
N GLY A 60 1.22 4.24 7.32
CA GLY A 60 0.06 3.93 6.50
C GLY A 60 0.32 2.82 5.50
N CYS A 61 -0.69 2.56 4.70
CA CYS A 61 -0.66 1.58 3.62
C CYS A 61 -1.36 2.14 2.38
N ILE A 62 -0.80 1.81 1.21
CA ILE A 62 -1.41 2.13 -0.09
C ILE A 62 -2.18 0.90 -0.57
N PHE A 63 -3.47 1.05 -0.80
CA PHE A 63 -4.36 0.00 -1.28
C PHE A 63 -4.67 0.17 -2.77
N GLY A 64 -4.32 -0.84 -3.57
CA GLY A 64 -4.79 -0.99 -4.94
C GLY A 64 -5.98 -1.95 -5.04
N SER A 65 -6.10 -2.90 -4.08
CA SER A 65 -7.21 -3.84 -3.99
C SER A 65 -8.34 -3.25 -3.14
N VAL A 66 -9.30 -2.62 -3.82
CA VAL A 66 -10.39 -1.84 -3.23
C VAL A 66 -11.69 -2.20 -3.92
N GLN A 67 -12.78 -2.32 -3.18
CA GLN A 67 -14.13 -2.47 -3.73
C GLN A 67 -14.64 -1.09 -4.20
N ARG A 68 -14.21 -0.71 -5.39
CA ARG A 68 -14.37 0.65 -5.94
C ARG A 68 -15.80 1.13 -6.05
N GLU A 69 -16.71 0.23 -6.45
CA GLU A 69 -18.13 0.57 -6.59
C GLU A 69 -18.78 0.86 -5.24
N GLU A 70 -18.45 0.06 -4.21
CA GLU A 70 -18.99 0.24 -2.87
C GLU A 70 -18.43 1.51 -2.21
N ASP A 71 -17.12 1.79 -2.39
CA ASP A 71 -16.55 3.05 -1.92
C ASP A 71 -17.13 4.26 -2.66
N ALA A 72 -17.32 4.18 -3.97
CA ALA A 72 -17.92 5.26 -4.73
C ALA A 72 -19.33 5.59 -4.25
N LYS A 73 -20.16 4.56 -4.03
CA LYS A 73 -21.49 4.73 -3.44
C LYS A 73 -21.43 5.34 -2.04
N ALA A 74 -20.60 4.78 -1.16
CA ALA A 74 -20.48 5.21 0.24
C ALA A 74 -19.99 6.66 0.39
N LEU A 75 -19.20 7.14 -0.56
CA LEU A 75 -18.61 8.48 -0.60
C LEU A 75 -19.36 9.45 -1.53
N ASN A 76 -20.38 8.98 -2.23
CA ASN A 76 -21.14 9.74 -3.22
C ASN A 76 -20.25 10.34 -4.32
N ILE A 77 -19.33 9.50 -4.86
CA ILE A 77 -18.43 9.87 -5.95
C ILE A 77 -19.16 9.69 -7.28
N ASP A 78 -19.10 10.69 -8.15
CA ASP A 78 -19.60 10.60 -9.52
C ASP A 78 -18.70 9.67 -10.35
N THR A 79 -19.20 8.45 -10.57
CA THR A 79 -18.46 7.41 -11.31
C THR A 79 -18.49 7.61 -12.82
N GLU A 80 -19.27 8.55 -13.35
CA GLU A 80 -19.20 8.91 -14.77
C GLU A 80 -17.93 9.75 -15.04
N LEU A 81 -17.57 10.61 -14.09
CA LEU A 81 -16.43 11.50 -14.19
C LEU A 81 -15.14 10.90 -13.64
N TYR A 82 -15.24 10.18 -12.50
CA TYR A 82 -14.09 9.76 -11.73
C TYR A 82 -14.00 8.25 -11.57
N LYS A 83 -12.76 7.79 -11.45
CA LYS A 83 -12.40 6.43 -11.05
C LYS A 83 -11.58 6.50 -9.77
N ILE A 84 -11.91 5.65 -8.80
CA ILE A 84 -11.03 5.43 -7.63
C ILE A 84 -9.82 4.60 -8.08
N ASP A 85 -8.63 5.14 -7.97
CA ASP A 85 -7.41 4.41 -8.31
C ASP A 85 -6.76 3.78 -7.09
N LEU A 86 -6.41 4.57 -6.09
CA LEU A 86 -5.75 4.13 -4.88
C LEU A 86 -6.45 4.67 -3.64
N VAL A 87 -6.31 3.95 -2.54
CA VAL A 87 -6.71 4.43 -1.21
C VAL A 87 -5.50 4.36 -0.30
N LEU A 88 -5.19 5.46 0.39
CA LEU A 88 -4.18 5.52 1.42
C LEU A 88 -4.87 5.46 2.79
N ALA A 89 -4.49 4.49 3.60
CA ALA A 89 -4.89 4.45 5.00
C ALA A 89 -3.75 5.04 5.84
N LEU A 90 -4.06 5.98 6.71
CA LEU A 90 -3.09 6.71 7.52
C LEU A 90 -3.45 6.64 9.01
N GLY A 91 -2.44 6.48 9.84
CA GLY A 91 -2.61 6.45 11.28
C GLY A 91 -1.29 6.50 12.04
N LYS A 92 -1.38 6.48 13.35
CA LYS A 92 -0.19 6.33 14.19
C LYS A 92 0.26 4.87 14.16
N PRO A 93 1.51 4.55 13.75
CA PRO A 93 1.95 3.16 13.64
C PRO A 93 1.98 2.50 15.03
N LYS A 94 1.41 1.31 15.11
CA LYS A 94 1.46 0.44 16.31
C LYS A 94 2.33 -0.78 16.04
N GLU A 95 2.40 -1.20 14.79
CA GLU A 95 3.12 -2.38 14.34
C GLU A 95 4.63 -2.13 14.25
N ILE A 96 5.43 -3.12 14.63
CA ILE A 96 6.87 -3.11 14.39
C ILE A 96 7.11 -3.83 13.07
N VAL A 97 7.59 -3.10 12.07
CA VAL A 97 7.91 -3.64 10.74
C VAL A 97 9.42 -3.74 10.58
N LYS A 98 9.89 -4.90 10.10
CA LYS A 98 11.30 -5.12 9.74
C LYS A 98 11.41 -5.49 8.26
N ILE A 99 12.30 -4.79 7.55
CA ILE A 99 12.69 -5.16 6.20
C ILE A 99 13.72 -6.28 6.29
N VAL A 100 13.54 -7.32 5.49
CA VAL A 100 14.46 -8.45 5.36
C VAL A 100 14.77 -8.71 3.89
N ASP A 101 15.89 -9.37 3.62
CA ASP A 101 16.23 -9.77 2.27
C ASP A 101 15.28 -10.86 1.76
N VAL A 102 14.98 -10.83 0.47
CA VAL A 102 14.27 -11.92 -0.19
C VAL A 102 15.14 -13.19 -0.11
N PRO A 103 14.59 -14.31 0.38
CA PRO A 103 15.35 -15.57 0.47
C PRO A 103 15.69 -16.12 -0.92
N GLU A 104 16.60 -17.09 -0.98
CA GLU A 104 17.01 -17.76 -2.23
C GLU A 104 15.83 -18.37 -3.01
N SER A 105 14.77 -18.78 -2.32
CA SER A 105 13.53 -19.24 -2.95
C SER A 105 12.79 -18.18 -3.78
N GLY A 106 13.15 -16.91 -3.63
CA GLY A 106 12.48 -15.79 -4.28
C GLY A 106 11.13 -15.40 -3.65
N CYS A 107 10.76 -16.00 -2.51
CA CYS A 107 9.49 -15.70 -1.84
C CYS A 107 9.46 -14.25 -1.34
N ILE A 108 8.40 -13.53 -1.71
CA ILE A 108 8.19 -12.12 -1.32
C ILE A 108 7.06 -11.97 -0.31
N ASP A 109 6.48 -13.09 0.16
CA ASP A 109 5.37 -13.08 1.09
C ASP A 109 5.84 -12.50 2.42
N TYR A 110 5.17 -11.45 2.87
CA TYR A 110 5.41 -10.91 4.21
C TYR A 110 4.72 -11.77 5.26
N TYR A 111 5.29 -11.77 6.46
CA TYR A 111 4.81 -12.64 7.56
C TYR A 111 5.00 -11.97 8.91
N ARG A 112 4.33 -12.51 9.95
CA ARG A 112 4.55 -12.14 11.35
C ARG A 112 5.16 -13.30 12.12
N ASP A 113 6.04 -12.97 13.07
CA ASP A 113 6.52 -13.96 14.03
C ASP A 113 5.57 -14.07 15.25
N LYS A 114 5.96 -14.91 16.21
CA LYS A 114 5.18 -15.14 17.44
C LYS A 114 5.12 -13.91 18.35
N GLU A 115 6.02 -12.96 18.17
CA GLU A 115 6.10 -11.70 18.90
C GLU A 115 5.31 -10.58 18.22
N GLY A 116 4.69 -10.88 17.07
CA GLY A 116 3.89 -9.93 16.28
C GLY A 116 4.73 -8.98 15.43
N ILE A 117 6.04 -9.22 15.29
CA ILE A 117 6.89 -8.43 14.41
C ILE A 117 6.58 -8.78 12.96
N HIS A 118 6.33 -7.76 12.14
CA HIS A 118 5.99 -7.90 10.73
C HIS A 118 7.25 -7.82 9.87
N TYR A 119 7.60 -8.90 9.21
CA TYR A 119 8.74 -9.01 8.31
C TYR A 119 8.30 -8.84 6.86
N VAL A 120 8.96 -7.91 6.16
CA VAL A 120 8.66 -7.59 4.76
C VAL A 120 9.89 -7.85 3.90
N PRO A 121 9.90 -8.91 3.08
CA PRO A 121 11.00 -9.21 2.18
C PRO A 121 11.14 -8.14 1.09
N LYS A 122 12.36 -7.65 0.87
CA LYS A 122 12.70 -6.70 -0.19
C LYS A 122 13.92 -7.20 -0.97
N ARG A 123 13.90 -7.00 -2.28
CA ARG A 123 15.06 -7.29 -3.14
C ARG A 123 16.18 -6.30 -2.84
N ALA A 124 17.41 -6.79 -2.79
CA ALA A 124 18.57 -5.94 -2.65
C ALA A 124 18.76 -5.03 -3.87
N LEU A 125 19.32 -3.86 -3.68
CA LEU A 125 19.51 -2.88 -4.77
C LEU A 125 20.31 -3.46 -5.93
N LYS A 126 21.34 -4.27 -5.65
CA LYS A 126 22.17 -4.96 -6.66
C LYS A 126 21.37 -5.91 -7.58
N ASP A 127 20.21 -6.41 -7.09
CA ASP A 127 19.40 -7.38 -7.81
C ASP A 127 18.34 -6.71 -8.71
N ILE A 128 18.12 -5.41 -8.52
CA ILE A 128 17.13 -4.62 -9.27
C ILE A 128 17.77 -3.57 -10.18
N LEU A 129 19.06 -3.25 -9.98
CA LEU A 129 19.79 -2.37 -10.88
C LEU A 129 20.32 -3.17 -12.06
N ILE A 130 19.91 -2.77 -13.26
CA ILE A 130 20.51 -3.25 -14.50
C ILE A 130 21.62 -2.25 -14.82
N LEU A 131 22.84 -2.62 -14.49
CA LEU A 131 24.01 -1.85 -14.90
C LEU A 131 24.52 -2.46 -16.23
N ASP A 132 24.73 -1.64 -17.24
CA ASP A 132 25.50 -2.02 -18.42
C ASP A 132 26.92 -2.36 -17.95
N ASN A 133 27.17 -3.65 -17.78
CA ASN A 133 28.51 -4.16 -17.48
C ASN A 133 29.17 -4.45 -18.83
N PRO A 134 30.06 -3.57 -19.36
CA PRO A 134 30.70 -3.77 -20.65
C PRO A 134 31.67 -4.97 -20.72
N THR A 135 31.73 -5.79 -19.67
CA THR A 135 32.65 -6.92 -19.52
C THR A 135 32.00 -8.31 -19.69
N LYS A 136 30.79 -8.40 -20.26
CA LYS A 136 30.22 -9.67 -20.72
C LYS A 136 29.94 -9.58 -22.24
N ALA A 137 31.01 -9.39 -23.00
CA ALA A 137 31.09 -9.71 -24.41
C ALA A 137 31.91 -10.99 -24.59
#